data_3b04fef096cb012ea1b8201ee58d5e7d
#
_entry.id   3b04fef096cb012ea1b8201ee58d5e7d
#
_cell.length_a   1.000
_cell.length_b   1.000
_cell.length_c   1.000
_cell.angle_alpha   90.00
_cell.angle_beta   90.00
_cell.angle_gamma   90.00
#
_symmetry.space_group_name_H-M   'P 1'
#
loop_
_entity.id
_entity.type
_entity.pdbx_description
1 polymer ?
#
loop_
_entity_poly.entity_id
_entity_poly.type
_entity_poly.pdbx_seq_one_letter_code
_entity_poly.pdbx_strand_id
1 'polypeptide(L)'
;MIEQPERLWDYDAVEPGQSGSPIVVTITKEDISWYALVAQNISFHFTPSDRCEDEEWPPSAMPTMVLTCAPLLQEEIAEANGFVALEWSTTARRQTPFAKCEIRWSRGVMTGDTITSTRRVLEKYTRRGSRFVTFRVEATNQDGEEVAQYDYTCIFDHAKGRKAMPEEKGKARPSQPSDKQTRYSWAAIREVGDPLTLLRIQASQENINEKDAFRLAGRQNPINIRTDEEFARQSIFGGPVVSGPAAMSYVDQMLQQDFPLGSFNGGRLLLRAIEPFRPGDTVTFWGEPTATQPWEGFESSQRVIECRIKGINQRGDLVNVSDTTLILEGLEADY
;
A
#
# COMPACT_ATOMS: atom_id res chain seq x y z
N MET A 1 5.09 -9.51 -43.61
CA MET A 1 4.15 -8.61 -42.93
C MET A 1 5.02 -7.59 -42.18
N ILE A 2 4.85 -6.31 -42.46
CA ILE A 2 5.54 -5.25 -41.71
C ILE A 2 4.78 -5.17 -40.39
N GLU A 3 5.39 -5.61 -39.28
CA GLU A 3 4.83 -5.39 -37.95
C GLU A 3 4.60 -3.89 -37.75
N GLN A 4 3.38 -3.52 -37.42
CA GLN A 4 3.10 -2.13 -37.07
C GLN A 4 3.87 -1.80 -35.79
N PRO A 5 4.52 -0.63 -35.70
CA PRO A 5 5.23 -0.24 -34.49
C PRO A 5 4.26 -0.21 -33.29
N GLU A 6 4.72 -0.70 -32.13
CA GLU A 6 3.96 -0.67 -30.88
C GLU A 6 3.54 0.76 -30.54
N ARG A 7 2.26 0.96 -30.26
CA ARG A 7 1.75 2.21 -29.68
C ARG A 7 1.94 2.16 -28.17
N LEU A 8 3.05 2.68 -27.69
CA LEU A 8 3.39 2.64 -26.26
C LEU A 8 2.54 3.60 -25.45
N TRP A 9 2.08 3.14 -24.29
CA TRP A 9 1.39 3.97 -23.30
C TRP A 9 2.42 4.63 -22.37
N ASP A 10 3.23 5.51 -22.95
CA ASP A 10 4.19 6.32 -22.22
C ASP A 10 3.55 7.61 -21.67
N TYR A 11 4.36 8.46 -21.04
CA TYR A 11 3.85 9.69 -20.43
C TYR A 11 3.12 10.61 -21.42
N ASP A 12 3.57 10.67 -22.66
CA ASP A 12 3.01 11.58 -23.67
C ASP A 12 1.67 11.05 -24.20
N ALA A 13 1.50 9.72 -24.25
CA ALA A 13 0.27 9.05 -24.67
C ALA A 13 -0.81 8.95 -23.55
N VAL A 14 -0.39 9.04 -22.29
CA VAL A 14 -1.33 9.03 -21.16
C VAL A 14 -2.09 10.35 -21.07
N GLU A 15 -3.42 10.28 -20.98
CA GLU A 15 -4.28 11.46 -20.82
C GLU A 15 -5.24 11.30 -19.62
N PRO A 16 -5.48 12.38 -18.84
CA PRO A 16 -6.50 12.37 -17.81
C PRO A 16 -7.87 11.96 -18.36
N GLY A 17 -8.58 11.13 -17.60
CA GLY A 17 -9.88 10.58 -18.01
C GLY A 17 -9.81 9.25 -18.76
N GLN A 18 -8.66 8.81 -19.27
CA GLN A 18 -8.50 7.44 -19.78
C GLN A 18 -8.82 6.45 -18.66
N SER A 19 -9.65 5.46 -18.92
CA SER A 19 -10.14 4.49 -17.95
C SER A 19 -9.93 3.07 -18.42
N GLY A 20 -9.80 2.15 -17.46
CA GLY A 20 -9.85 0.72 -17.69
C GLY A 20 -11.28 0.18 -17.61
N SER A 21 -11.44 -1.10 -17.88
CA SER A 21 -12.70 -1.82 -17.67
C SER A 21 -12.97 -2.02 -16.18
N PRO A 22 -14.23 -2.08 -15.72
CA PRO A 22 -14.55 -2.48 -14.36
C PRO A 22 -14.02 -3.89 -14.07
N ILE A 23 -13.47 -4.06 -12.87
CA ILE A 23 -12.94 -5.34 -12.39
C ILE A 23 -13.78 -5.78 -11.20
N VAL A 24 -14.20 -7.05 -11.21
CA VAL A 24 -15.03 -7.64 -10.17
C VAL A 24 -14.27 -8.76 -9.51
N VAL A 25 -14.19 -8.72 -8.17
CA VAL A 25 -13.51 -9.71 -7.34
C VAL A 25 -14.40 -10.09 -6.17
N THR A 26 -14.63 -11.39 -5.95
CA THR A 26 -15.29 -11.88 -4.74
C THR A 26 -14.23 -12.24 -3.71
N ILE A 27 -14.38 -11.73 -2.49
CA ILE A 27 -13.41 -11.89 -1.40
C ILE A 27 -13.74 -13.13 -0.60
N THR A 28 -12.80 -14.06 -0.56
CA THR A 28 -12.91 -15.27 0.26
C THR A 28 -12.13 -15.13 1.57
N LYS A 29 -12.43 -15.99 2.55
CA LYS A 29 -11.66 -16.06 3.80
C LYS A 29 -10.21 -16.49 3.56
N GLU A 30 -10.00 -17.34 2.56
CA GLU A 30 -8.66 -17.76 2.13
C GLU A 30 -7.85 -16.60 1.58
N ASP A 31 -8.48 -15.72 0.80
CA ASP A 31 -7.83 -14.50 0.27
C ASP A 31 -7.41 -13.57 1.40
N ILE A 32 -8.28 -13.36 2.40
CA ILE A 32 -7.98 -12.53 3.57
C ILE A 32 -6.80 -13.10 4.36
N SER A 33 -6.83 -14.39 4.65
CA SER A 33 -5.76 -15.05 5.39
C SER A 33 -4.45 -15.05 4.60
N TRP A 34 -4.50 -15.29 3.29
CA TRP A 34 -3.31 -15.27 2.45
C TRP A 34 -2.74 -13.85 2.32
N TYR A 35 -3.59 -12.84 2.13
CA TYR A 35 -3.12 -11.44 2.12
C TYR A 35 -2.38 -11.07 3.40
N ALA A 36 -2.93 -11.43 4.56
CA ALA A 36 -2.29 -11.18 5.85
C ALA A 36 -0.95 -11.91 5.96
N LEU A 37 -0.89 -13.18 5.56
CA LEU A 37 0.33 -13.98 5.59
C LEU A 37 1.45 -13.35 4.73
N VAL A 38 1.16 -12.98 3.48
CA VAL A 38 2.15 -12.35 2.59
C VAL A 38 2.47 -10.90 2.99
N ALA A 39 1.62 -10.27 3.80
CA ALA A 39 1.90 -9.01 4.48
C ALA A 39 2.71 -9.20 5.77
N GLN A 40 3.12 -10.45 6.11
CA GLN A 40 3.79 -10.82 7.36
C GLN A 40 2.98 -10.45 8.62
N ASN A 41 1.65 -10.39 8.50
CA ASN A 41 0.75 -10.14 9.62
C ASN A 41 0.24 -11.47 10.17
N ILE A 42 0.83 -11.90 11.29
CA ILE A 42 0.50 -13.15 11.98
C ILE A 42 -0.59 -12.96 13.05
N SER A 43 -1.34 -11.85 13.01
CA SER A 43 -2.43 -11.62 13.95
C SER A 43 -3.48 -12.72 13.83
N PHE A 44 -3.98 -13.20 14.97
CA PHE A 44 -5.07 -14.19 15.02
C PHE A 44 -6.37 -13.68 14.37
N HIS A 45 -6.52 -12.39 14.14
CA HIS A 45 -7.66 -11.81 13.43
C HIS A 45 -7.74 -12.27 11.97
N PHE A 46 -6.62 -12.64 11.35
CA PHE A 46 -6.55 -13.00 9.93
C PHE A 46 -6.08 -14.42 9.67
N THR A 47 -5.41 -15.05 10.64
CA THR A 47 -4.88 -16.40 10.50
C THR A 47 -5.77 -17.38 11.24
N PRO A 48 -6.26 -18.47 10.60
CA PRO A 48 -7.02 -19.50 11.26
C PRO A 48 -6.19 -20.05 12.44
N SER A 49 -6.74 -20.02 13.65
CA SER A 49 -6.21 -20.84 14.73
C SER A 49 -7.06 -22.10 14.83
N ASP A 50 -6.47 -23.22 15.28
CA ASP A 50 -7.16 -24.48 15.54
C ASP A 50 -8.34 -24.36 16.54
N ARG A 51 -8.57 -23.14 17.05
CA ARG A 51 -9.64 -22.81 18.01
C ARG A 51 -10.84 -22.11 17.39
N CYS A 52 -10.78 -21.69 16.11
CA CYS A 52 -11.91 -21.07 15.41
C CYS A 52 -12.55 -22.10 14.47
N GLU A 53 -13.54 -22.84 14.99
CA GLU A 53 -14.45 -23.69 14.21
C GLU A 53 -15.51 -22.86 13.46
N ASP A 54 -15.42 -21.53 13.52
CA ASP A 54 -16.39 -20.62 12.94
C ASP A 54 -16.19 -20.53 11.43
N GLU A 55 -17.18 -20.97 10.66
CA GLU A 55 -17.13 -21.00 9.19
C GLU A 55 -16.99 -19.61 8.56
N GLU A 56 -17.31 -18.55 9.30
CA GLU A 56 -17.27 -17.16 8.84
C GLU A 56 -15.94 -16.42 9.17
N TRP A 57 -14.98 -17.12 9.80
CA TRP A 57 -13.70 -16.50 10.16
C TRP A 57 -12.68 -16.56 9.01
N PRO A 58 -11.87 -15.49 8.74
CA PRO A 58 -11.91 -14.13 9.32
C PRO A 58 -13.05 -13.28 8.71
N PRO A 59 -13.76 -12.48 9.53
CA PRO A 59 -14.92 -11.71 9.05
C PRO A 59 -14.51 -10.52 8.19
N SER A 60 -13.33 -9.91 8.44
CA SER A 60 -12.87 -8.70 7.74
C SER A 60 -11.41 -8.78 7.32
N ALA A 61 -11.10 -8.11 6.22
CA ALA A 61 -9.77 -8.01 5.67
C ALA A 61 -8.93 -6.91 6.37
N MET A 62 -7.61 -7.01 6.21
CA MET A 62 -6.74 -5.86 6.46
C MET A 62 -7.18 -4.68 5.59
N PRO A 63 -7.29 -3.45 6.13
CA PRO A 63 -7.74 -2.27 5.37
C PRO A 63 -7.03 -2.05 4.04
N THR A 64 -5.74 -2.34 3.96
CA THR A 64 -4.95 -2.19 2.73
C THR A 64 -5.17 -3.31 1.70
N MET A 65 -5.92 -4.37 2.00
CA MET A 65 -6.23 -5.43 1.03
C MET A 65 -6.99 -4.89 -0.19
N VAL A 66 -7.76 -3.81 -0.04
CA VAL A 66 -8.50 -3.16 -1.14
C VAL A 66 -7.60 -2.78 -2.32
N LEU A 67 -6.30 -2.54 -2.09
CA LEU A 67 -5.30 -2.27 -3.14
C LEU A 67 -5.10 -3.46 -4.11
N THR A 68 -5.57 -4.65 -3.76
CA THR A 68 -5.46 -5.85 -4.60
C THR A 68 -6.71 -6.10 -5.44
N CYS A 69 -7.79 -5.35 -5.21
CA CYS A 69 -9.06 -5.48 -5.95
C CYS A 69 -9.00 -4.84 -7.35
N ALA A 70 -7.94 -4.10 -7.68
CA ALA A 70 -7.65 -3.63 -9.03
C ALA A 70 -6.16 -3.80 -9.32
N PRO A 71 -5.75 -4.09 -10.59
CA PRO A 71 -4.34 -4.19 -10.94
C PRO A 71 -3.67 -2.83 -10.80
N LEU A 72 -2.49 -2.82 -10.16
CA LEU A 72 -1.64 -1.62 -10.11
C LEU A 72 -0.69 -1.53 -11.32
N LEU A 73 -0.51 -2.62 -12.07
CA LEU A 73 0.14 -2.63 -13.37
C LEU A 73 -0.77 -1.95 -14.40
N GLN A 74 -0.19 -1.47 -15.50
CA GLN A 74 -0.90 -0.56 -16.40
C GLN A 74 -1.45 -1.25 -17.64
N GLU A 75 -1.24 -2.56 -17.75
CA GLU A 75 -1.64 -3.35 -18.92
C GLU A 75 -3.11 -3.13 -19.26
N GLU A 76 -4.01 -3.41 -18.34
CA GLU A 76 -5.45 -3.39 -18.59
C GLU A 76 -5.94 -2.00 -19.04
N ILE A 77 -5.50 -0.92 -18.36
CA ILE A 77 -5.91 0.43 -18.74
C ILE A 77 -5.26 0.90 -20.04
N ALA A 78 -4.03 0.46 -20.33
CA ALA A 78 -3.38 0.75 -21.61
C ALA A 78 -4.11 0.07 -22.78
N GLU A 79 -4.41 -1.23 -22.64
CA GLU A 79 -5.14 -2.03 -23.63
C GLU A 79 -6.53 -1.45 -23.90
N ALA A 80 -7.27 -1.07 -22.85
CA ALA A 80 -8.59 -0.46 -22.97
C ALA A 80 -8.57 0.86 -23.78
N ASN A 81 -7.42 1.53 -23.85
CA ASN A 81 -7.23 2.76 -24.61
C ASN A 81 -6.43 2.57 -25.94
N GLY A 82 -6.19 1.32 -26.35
CA GLY A 82 -5.57 0.97 -27.64
C GLY A 82 -4.05 1.14 -27.66
N PHE A 83 -3.39 0.97 -26.50
CA PHE A 83 -1.95 1.06 -26.32
C PHE A 83 -1.37 -0.23 -25.73
N VAL A 84 -0.05 -0.38 -25.85
CA VAL A 84 0.75 -1.39 -25.16
C VAL A 84 1.37 -0.75 -23.94
N ALA A 85 1.13 -1.34 -22.76
CA ALA A 85 1.75 -0.88 -21.51
C ALA A 85 3.27 -1.06 -21.53
N LEU A 86 4.01 -0.15 -20.90
CA LEU A 86 5.47 -0.16 -20.89
C LEU A 86 6.07 -1.45 -20.32
N GLU A 87 5.41 -2.07 -19.33
CA GLU A 87 5.84 -3.33 -18.73
C GLU A 87 5.69 -4.56 -19.66
N TRP A 88 4.95 -4.43 -20.75
CA TRP A 88 4.73 -5.47 -21.74
C TRP A 88 5.34 -5.15 -23.12
N SER A 89 5.93 -3.98 -23.30
CA SER A 89 6.58 -3.61 -24.55
C SER A 89 7.71 -4.58 -24.91
N THR A 90 7.81 -4.93 -26.18
CA THR A 90 8.91 -5.73 -26.73
C THR A 90 10.11 -4.86 -27.13
N THR A 91 9.90 -3.54 -27.31
CA THR A 91 10.91 -2.60 -27.82
C THR A 91 11.45 -1.64 -26.74
N ALA A 92 10.63 -1.29 -25.73
CA ALA A 92 10.98 -0.30 -24.72
C ALA A 92 10.51 -0.72 -23.31
N ARG A 93 10.65 -2.02 -23.00
CA ARG A 93 10.15 -2.59 -21.75
C ARG A 93 10.74 -1.90 -20.53
N ARG A 94 9.88 -1.32 -19.72
CA ARG A 94 10.22 -0.76 -18.41
C ARG A 94 9.00 -0.76 -17.50
N GLN A 95 9.23 -0.70 -16.22
CA GLN A 95 8.16 -0.56 -15.24
C GLN A 95 8.17 0.84 -14.65
N THR A 96 6.97 1.38 -14.39
CA THR A 96 6.79 2.68 -13.77
C THR A 96 6.77 2.52 -12.26
N PRO A 97 7.83 2.99 -11.53
CA PRO A 97 7.92 2.83 -10.10
C PRO A 97 6.82 3.57 -9.35
N PHE A 98 6.40 2.98 -8.23
CA PHE A 98 5.51 3.60 -7.26
C PHE A 98 6.18 4.81 -6.58
N ALA A 99 5.44 5.92 -6.43
CA ALA A 99 5.89 7.12 -5.72
C ALA A 99 5.10 7.39 -4.44
N LYS A 100 3.78 7.33 -4.51
CA LYS A 100 2.87 7.55 -3.38
C LYS A 100 1.53 6.88 -3.63
N CYS A 101 0.81 6.60 -2.55
CA CYS A 101 -0.60 6.23 -2.62
C CYS A 101 -1.35 6.84 -1.42
N GLU A 102 -2.55 7.31 -1.67
CA GLU A 102 -3.49 7.76 -0.66
C GLU A 102 -4.76 6.92 -0.76
N ILE A 103 -5.11 6.25 0.34
CA ILE A 103 -6.37 5.49 0.47
C ILE A 103 -7.28 6.26 1.40
N ARG A 104 -8.57 6.30 1.06
CA ARG A 104 -9.69 6.69 1.92
C ARG A 104 -10.65 5.53 2.00
N TRP A 105 -10.98 5.12 3.19
CA TRP A 105 -11.89 4.00 3.43
C TRP A 105 -13.25 4.53 3.87
N SER A 106 -14.31 4.07 3.21
CA SER A 106 -15.69 4.31 3.65
C SER A 106 -16.14 3.20 4.59
N ARG A 107 -15.66 1.96 4.34
CA ARG A 107 -15.94 0.77 5.16
C ARG A 107 -14.86 -0.30 4.97
N GLY A 108 -14.83 -1.28 5.88
CA GLY A 108 -13.99 -2.48 5.74
C GLY A 108 -14.48 -3.41 4.64
N VAL A 109 -13.56 -4.17 4.06
CA VAL A 109 -13.84 -5.30 3.16
C VAL A 109 -14.13 -6.53 4.02
N MET A 110 -15.23 -7.22 3.73
CA MET A 110 -15.69 -8.38 4.49
C MET A 110 -15.56 -9.67 3.66
N THR A 111 -15.47 -10.80 4.34
CA THR A 111 -15.64 -12.12 3.69
C THR A 111 -16.99 -12.18 2.97
N GLY A 112 -16.97 -12.62 1.71
CA GLY A 112 -18.17 -12.71 0.87
C GLY A 112 -18.49 -11.44 0.09
N ASP A 113 -17.82 -10.30 0.35
CA ASP A 113 -18.01 -9.11 -0.46
C ASP A 113 -17.60 -9.36 -1.91
N THR A 114 -18.40 -8.83 -2.83
CA THR A 114 -18.05 -8.75 -4.26
C THR A 114 -17.72 -7.31 -4.59
N ILE A 115 -16.42 -7.04 -4.74
CA ILE A 115 -15.89 -5.70 -4.96
C ILE A 115 -15.80 -5.42 -6.46
N THR A 116 -16.45 -4.36 -6.90
CA THR A 116 -16.31 -3.79 -8.25
C THR A 116 -15.39 -2.59 -8.17
N SER A 117 -14.27 -2.65 -8.88
CA SER A 117 -13.29 -1.57 -8.94
C SER A 117 -13.26 -0.93 -10.33
N THR A 118 -13.31 0.40 -10.39
CA THR A 118 -13.08 1.17 -11.60
C THR A 118 -11.80 1.97 -11.48
N ARG A 119 -11.01 2.04 -12.54
CA ARG A 119 -9.72 2.74 -12.56
C ARG A 119 -9.66 3.75 -13.68
N ARG A 120 -9.14 4.94 -13.41
CA ARG A 120 -8.91 5.98 -14.40
C ARG A 120 -7.64 6.78 -14.13
N VAL A 121 -7.09 7.37 -15.17
CA VAL A 121 -6.06 8.41 -15.04
C VAL A 121 -6.71 9.66 -14.43
N LEU A 122 -6.23 10.07 -13.26
CA LEU A 122 -6.71 11.28 -12.58
C LEU A 122 -5.98 12.52 -13.07
N GLU A 123 -4.66 12.46 -13.09
CA GLU A 123 -3.78 13.58 -13.48
C GLU A 123 -2.43 13.09 -13.97
N LYS A 124 -1.75 13.92 -14.77
CA LYS A 124 -0.32 13.79 -15.05
C LYS A 124 0.37 15.13 -14.81
N TYR A 125 1.60 15.09 -14.28
CA TYR A 125 2.34 16.31 -13.98
C TYR A 125 3.85 16.09 -14.00
N THR A 126 4.59 17.19 -14.14
CA THR A 126 6.05 17.20 -14.02
C THR A 126 6.45 17.91 -12.73
N ARG A 127 7.35 17.30 -11.98
CA ARG A 127 7.92 17.89 -10.78
C ARG A 127 9.41 17.61 -10.69
N ARG A 128 10.23 18.67 -10.57
CA ARG A 128 11.70 18.57 -10.51
C ARG A 128 12.30 17.76 -11.67
N GLY A 129 11.72 17.90 -12.86
CA GLY A 129 12.12 17.20 -14.08
C GLY A 129 11.65 15.76 -14.21
N SER A 130 11.11 15.15 -13.17
CA SER A 130 10.47 13.83 -13.26
C SER A 130 9.00 13.94 -13.63
N ARG A 131 8.49 12.95 -14.38
CA ARG A 131 7.11 12.90 -14.91
C ARG A 131 6.31 11.86 -14.13
N PHE A 132 5.14 12.26 -13.65
CA PHE A 132 4.27 11.47 -12.79
C PHE A 132 2.89 11.32 -13.40
N VAL A 133 2.28 10.15 -13.18
CA VAL A 133 0.87 9.89 -13.48
C VAL A 133 0.21 9.38 -12.22
N THR A 134 -0.94 9.95 -11.88
CA THR A 134 -1.79 9.51 -10.76
C THR A 134 -3.02 8.82 -11.33
N PHE A 135 -3.29 7.64 -10.81
CA PHE A 135 -4.47 6.84 -11.12
C PHE A 135 -5.41 6.86 -9.92
N ARG A 136 -6.68 7.02 -10.18
CA ARG A 136 -7.74 6.85 -9.19
C ARG A 136 -8.42 5.53 -9.37
N VAL A 137 -8.62 4.82 -8.27
CA VAL A 137 -9.46 3.62 -8.18
C VAL A 137 -10.60 3.92 -7.22
N GLU A 138 -11.81 3.58 -7.64
CA GLU A 138 -13.03 3.64 -6.84
C GLU A 138 -13.55 2.22 -6.72
N ALA A 139 -13.74 1.74 -5.49
CA ALA A 139 -14.17 0.38 -5.17
C ALA A 139 -15.51 0.40 -4.44
N THR A 140 -16.49 -0.34 -4.97
CA THR A 140 -17.81 -0.52 -4.38
C THR A 140 -18.09 -1.99 -4.13
N ASN A 141 -18.95 -2.31 -3.14
CA ASN A 141 -19.43 -3.66 -2.90
C ASN A 141 -20.61 -4.04 -3.80
N GLN A 142 -21.18 -5.24 -3.59
CA GLN A 142 -22.33 -5.76 -4.32
C GLN A 142 -23.59 -4.93 -4.16
N ASP A 143 -23.71 -4.14 -3.10
CA ASP A 143 -24.86 -3.26 -2.81
C ASP A 143 -24.69 -1.86 -3.42
N GLY A 144 -23.55 -1.61 -4.10
CA GLY A 144 -23.18 -0.32 -4.68
C GLY A 144 -22.67 0.69 -3.65
N GLU A 145 -22.38 0.26 -2.42
CA GLU A 145 -21.79 1.12 -1.38
C GLU A 145 -20.30 1.29 -1.61
N GLU A 146 -19.79 2.51 -1.46
CA GLU A 146 -18.37 2.77 -1.53
C GLU A 146 -17.62 2.07 -0.40
N VAL A 147 -16.62 1.26 -0.77
CA VAL A 147 -15.72 0.59 0.17
C VAL A 147 -14.48 1.44 0.39
N ALA A 148 -13.83 1.84 -0.70
CA ALA A 148 -12.67 2.71 -0.65
C ALA A 148 -12.44 3.43 -1.97
N GLN A 149 -11.78 4.59 -1.88
CA GLN A 149 -11.17 5.27 -3.01
C GLN A 149 -9.67 5.37 -2.75
N TYR A 150 -8.84 5.14 -3.78
CA TYR A 150 -7.41 5.40 -3.64
C TYR A 150 -6.78 6.00 -4.89
N ASP A 151 -5.83 6.90 -4.63
CA ASP A 151 -5.04 7.59 -5.64
C ASP A 151 -3.59 7.12 -5.54
N TYR A 152 -3.10 6.35 -6.53
CA TYR A 152 -1.70 5.96 -6.56
C TYR A 152 -0.96 6.62 -7.70
N THR A 153 0.26 7.06 -7.41
CA THR A 153 1.09 7.80 -8.35
C THR A 153 2.31 6.98 -8.72
N CYS A 154 2.56 6.87 -10.01
CA CYS A 154 3.74 6.23 -10.58
C CYS A 154 4.67 7.25 -11.23
N ILE A 155 5.96 6.94 -11.25
CA ILE A 155 6.99 7.70 -11.96
C ILE A 155 7.10 7.12 -13.37
N PHE A 156 6.71 7.89 -14.38
CA PHE A 156 6.83 7.49 -15.77
C PHE A 156 8.23 7.80 -16.32
N ASP A 157 8.79 8.96 -15.97
CA ASP A 157 10.17 9.30 -16.30
C ASP A 157 10.87 9.91 -15.08
N HIS A 158 12.10 9.48 -14.81
CA HIS A 158 12.88 9.90 -13.65
C HIS A 158 14.07 10.78 -14.07
N ALA A 159 14.10 12.03 -13.62
CA ALA A 159 15.10 13.01 -14.04
C ALA A 159 16.51 12.78 -13.46
N LYS A 160 16.62 12.10 -12.31
CA LYS A 160 17.88 12.01 -11.55
C LYS A 160 18.76 10.80 -11.90
N GLY A 161 18.42 10.04 -12.94
CA GLY A 161 19.11 8.79 -13.24
C GLY A 161 18.88 7.71 -12.18
N ARG A 162 19.73 6.68 -12.16
CA ARG A 162 19.60 5.56 -11.21
C ARG A 162 19.97 5.98 -9.79
N LYS A 163 19.19 5.53 -8.81
CA LYS A 163 19.59 5.61 -7.41
C LYS A 163 20.77 4.67 -7.17
N ALA A 164 21.82 5.18 -6.53
CA ALA A 164 22.97 4.35 -6.19
C ALA A 164 22.56 3.19 -5.27
N MET A 165 23.13 2.01 -5.50
CA MET A 165 23.06 0.93 -4.52
C MET A 165 23.80 1.39 -3.25
N PRO A 166 23.22 1.15 -2.06
CA PRO A 166 23.88 1.54 -0.82
C PRO A 166 25.22 0.78 -0.70
N GLU A 167 26.29 1.52 -0.50
CA GLU A 167 27.53 0.92 -0.04
C GLU A 167 27.35 0.48 1.43
N GLU A 168 27.88 -0.68 1.80
CA GLU A 168 27.82 -1.21 3.19
C GLU A 168 28.61 -0.38 4.22
N LYS A 169 28.91 0.86 3.94
CA LYS A 169 29.66 1.73 4.85
C LYS A 169 28.76 2.22 5.99
N GLY A 170 29.14 1.78 7.19
CA GLY A 170 28.51 2.16 8.45
C GLY A 170 28.40 3.68 8.63
N LYS A 171 27.27 4.24 8.22
CA LYS A 171 26.85 5.58 8.66
C LYS A 171 26.35 5.47 10.10
N ALA A 172 26.68 6.48 10.90
CA ALA A 172 26.16 6.61 12.26
C ALA A 172 24.65 6.41 12.26
N ARG A 173 24.17 5.46 13.05
CA ARG A 173 22.75 5.18 13.22
C ARG A 173 22.03 6.45 13.69
N PRO A 174 20.98 6.94 13.02
CA PRO A 174 20.05 7.82 13.68
C PRO A 174 19.54 7.07 14.92
N SER A 175 19.27 7.81 15.99
CA SER A 175 18.71 7.25 17.20
C SER A 175 17.40 6.52 16.85
N GLN A 176 17.45 5.18 16.81
CA GLN A 176 16.24 4.39 16.77
C GLN A 176 15.47 4.64 18.08
N PRO A 177 14.14 4.69 18.05
CA PRO A 177 13.38 4.73 19.29
C PRO A 177 13.84 3.60 20.19
N SER A 178 13.98 3.89 21.49
CA SER A 178 14.43 2.87 22.45
C SER A 178 13.47 1.69 22.41
N ASP A 179 14.00 0.46 22.52
CA ASP A 179 13.21 -0.78 22.58
C ASP A 179 12.28 -0.89 23.82
N LYS A 180 12.12 0.17 24.58
CA LYS A 180 11.14 0.23 25.68
C LYS A 180 9.74 0.36 25.07
N GLN A 181 9.24 -0.74 24.54
CA GLN A 181 7.84 -0.88 24.20
C GLN A 181 7.02 -0.97 25.48
N THR A 182 6.35 0.11 25.81
CA THR A 182 5.17 -0.01 26.66
C THR A 182 4.04 -0.49 25.75
N ARG A 183 3.63 -1.76 25.88
CA ARG A 183 2.40 -2.24 25.24
C ARG A 183 1.26 -1.51 25.93
N TYR A 184 0.72 -0.52 25.27
CA TYR A 184 -0.51 0.10 25.71
C TYR A 184 -1.68 -0.80 25.29
N SER A 185 -2.67 -0.93 26.17
CA SER A 185 -3.95 -1.47 25.76
C SER A 185 -4.56 -0.48 24.75
N TRP A 186 -5.11 -0.99 23.65
CA TRP A 186 -5.83 -0.19 22.65
C TRP A 186 -6.97 0.67 23.23
N ALA A 187 -7.44 0.36 24.46
CA ALA A 187 -8.37 1.15 25.23
C ALA A 187 -7.79 2.48 25.76
N ALA A 188 -6.47 2.67 25.75
CA ALA A 188 -5.87 3.94 26.18
C ALA A 188 -5.94 4.96 25.05
N ILE A 189 -6.67 6.05 25.26
CA ILE A 189 -6.71 7.21 24.35
C ILE A 189 -5.27 7.73 24.21
N ARG A 190 -4.75 7.71 22.99
CA ARG A 190 -3.41 8.23 22.71
C ARG A 190 -3.44 9.75 22.71
N GLU A 191 -2.52 10.35 23.41
CA GLU A 191 -2.29 11.77 23.36
C GLU A 191 -1.32 12.14 22.20
N VAL A 192 -1.31 13.41 21.83
CA VAL A 192 -0.35 13.92 20.85
C VAL A 192 1.07 13.75 21.38
N GLY A 193 1.92 13.13 20.56
CA GLY A 193 3.31 12.84 20.90
C GLY A 193 3.57 11.51 21.61
N ASP A 194 2.54 10.76 21.97
CA ASP A 194 2.73 9.42 22.52
C ASP A 194 3.29 8.47 21.44
N PRO A 195 4.30 7.66 21.75
CA PRO A 195 4.83 6.72 20.77
C PRO A 195 3.82 5.60 20.48
N LEU A 196 3.56 5.35 19.22
CA LEU A 196 2.82 4.16 18.77
C LEU A 196 3.69 2.90 18.92
N THR A 197 3.05 1.74 19.04
CA THR A 197 3.74 0.45 19.04
C THR A 197 4.49 0.28 17.72
N LEU A 198 5.80 0.10 17.80
CA LEU A 198 6.63 -0.03 16.60
C LEU A 198 6.47 -1.41 15.95
N LEU A 199 6.67 -1.47 14.64
CA LEU A 199 6.71 -2.70 13.86
C LEU A 199 8.06 -2.83 13.17
N ARG A 200 8.69 -4.02 13.24
CA ARG A 200 9.90 -4.34 12.46
C ARG A 200 9.58 -5.37 11.41
N ILE A 201 9.93 -5.06 10.17
CA ILE A 201 9.78 -5.95 9.02
C ILE A 201 11.15 -6.22 8.42
N GLN A 202 11.50 -7.49 8.32
CA GLN A 202 12.64 -7.94 7.55
C GLN A 202 12.17 -8.39 6.17
N ALA A 203 12.63 -7.72 5.12
CA ALA A 203 12.34 -8.12 3.75
C ALA A 203 13.33 -9.17 3.28
N SER A 204 12.84 -10.34 2.91
CA SER A 204 13.60 -11.32 2.12
C SER A 204 13.13 -11.28 0.66
N GLN A 205 13.96 -11.80 -0.26
CA GLN A 205 13.50 -11.94 -1.65
C GLN A 205 12.31 -12.91 -1.74
N GLU A 206 12.28 -13.92 -0.88
CA GLU A 206 11.17 -14.90 -0.79
C GLU A 206 9.85 -14.20 -0.43
N ASN A 207 9.83 -13.39 0.64
CA ASN A 207 8.62 -12.64 1.01
C ASN A 207 8.17 -11.66 -0.09
N ILE A 208 9.13 -11.06 -0.81
CA ILE A 208 8.80 -10.18 -1.94
C ILE A 208 8.15 -10.98 -3.06
N ASN A 209 8.66 -12.17 -3.36
CA ASN A 209 8.11 -13.05 -4.39
C ASN A 209 6.70 -13.54 -4.02
N GLU A 210 6.49 -13.97 -2.78
CA GLU A 210 5.18 -14.38 -2.26
C GLU A 210 4.16 -13.26 -2.33
N LYS A 211 4.55 -12.04 -1.90
CA LYS A 211 3.69 -10.86 -1.98
C LYS A 211 3.38 -10.48 -3.43
N ASP A 212 4.34 -10.62 -4.34
CA ASP A 212 4.12 -10.34 -5.76
C ASP A 212 3.24 -11.41 -6.44
N ALA A 213 3.29 -12.64 -5.95
CA ALA A 213 2.44 -13.73 -6.43
C ALA A 213 0.98 -13.59 -6.01
N PHE A 214 0.70 -12.93 -4.88
CA PHE A 214 -0.67 -12.69 -4.42
C PHE A 214 -1.37 -11.67 -5.32
N ARG A 215 -2.48 -12.09 -5.94
CA ARG A 215 -3.29 -11.23 -6.81
C ARG A 215 -4.75 -11.66 -6.77
N LEU A 216 -5.62 -10.71 -6.55
CA LEU A 216 -7.06 -10.89 -6.74
C LEU A 216 -7.48 -10.45 -8.15
N ALA A 217 -6.74 -9.51 -8.74
CA ALA A 217 -7.03 -8.97 -10.06
C ALA A 217 -5.77 -8.73 -10.89
N GLY A 218 -5.91 -8.81 -12.21
CA GLY A 218 -4.85 -8.57 -13.18
C GLY A 218 -3.95 -9.79 -13.44
N ARG A 219 -3.22 -9.73 -14.53
CA ARG A 219 -2.28 -10.77 -14.98
C ARG A 219 -0.96 -10.63 -14.23
N GLN A 220 -0.37 -11.76 -13.84
CA GLN A 220 0.96 -11.77 -13.27
C GLN A 220 2.01 -11.43 -14.32
N ASN A 221 2.92 -10.51 -14.00
CA ASN A 221 4.10 -10.23 -14.80
C ASN A 221 5.34 -10.78 -14.08
N PRO A 222 5.90 -11.93 -14.50
CA PRO A 222 7.05 -12.54 -13.84
C PRO A 222 8.34 -11.74 -14.02
N ILE A 223 8.43 -10.92 -15.07
CA ILE A 223 9.58 -10.04 -15.33
C ILE A 223 9.24 -8.63 -14.84
N ASN A 224 9.60 -8.36 -13.60
CA ASN A 224 9.32 -7.07 -12.96
C ASN A 224 10.44 -6.67 -11.99
N ILE A 225 10.45 -5.41 -11.56
CA ILE A 225 11.49 -4.83 -10.70
C ILE A 225 11.53 -5.40 -9.27
N ARG A 226 10.68 -6.36 -8.93
CA ARG A 226 10.62 -6.98 -7.60
C ARG A 226 11.20 -8.40 -7.60
N THR A 227 10.90 -9.15 -8.64
CA THR A 227 11.16 -10.59 -8.70
C THR A 227 12.22 -11.01 -9.72
N ASP A 228 12.49 -10.17 -10.72
CA ASP A 228 13.53 -10.41 -11.72
C ASP A 228 14.73 -9.50 -11.44
N GLU A 229 15.84 -10.07 -10.98
CA GLU A 229 17.03 -9.33 -10.58
C GLU A 229 17.70 -8.61 -11.76
N GLU A 230 17.76 -9.24 -12.95
CA GLU A 230 18.37 -8.64 -14.12
C GLU A 230 17.57 -7.44 -14.62
N PHE A 231 16.25 -7.58 -14.71
CA PHE A 231 15.36 -6.49 -15.04
C PHE A 231 15.40 -5.37 -13.99
N ALA A 232 15.42 -5.73 -12.71
CA ALA A 232 15.50 -4.75 -11.62
C ALA A 232 16.82 -3.96 -11.63
N ARG A 233 17.94 -4.57 -12.01
CA ARG A 233 19.23 -3.86 -12.18
C ARG A 233 19.18 -2.77 -13.24
N GLN A 234 18.34 -2.92 -14.25
CA GLN A 234 18.15 -1.92 -15.32
C GLN A 234 17.23 -0.78 -14.89
N SER A 235 16.46 -0.95 -13.83
CA SER A 235 15.55 0.06 -13.28
C SER A 235 16.29 1.23 -12.62
N ILE A 236 15.54 2.27 -12.25
CA ILE A 236 16.09 3.40 -11.46
C ILE A 236 16.62 2.99 -10.09
N PHE A 237 16.27 1.81 -9.61
CA PHE A 237 16.69 1.31 -8.30
C PHE A 237 17.98 0.52 -8.35
N GLY A 238 18.39 0.00 -9.51
CA GLY A 238 19.61 -0.79 -9.67
C GLY A 238 19.55 -2.19 -9.02
N GLY A 239 18.39 -2.67 -8.65
CA GLY A 239 18.15 -3.98 -8.04
C GLY A 239 16.72 -4.12 -7.52
N PRO A 240 16.33 -5.31 -7.00
CA PRO A 240 14.99 -5.59 -6.50
C PRO A 240 14.55 -4.65 -5.37
N VAL A 241 13.24 -4.41 -5.29
CA VAL A 241 12.61 -3.57 -4.27
C VAL A 241 11.27 -4.13 -3.82
N VAL A 242 10.91 -3.86 -2.58
CA VAL A 242 9.56 -4.09 -2.05
C VAL A 242 8.56 -3.17 -2.74
N SER A 243 7.37 -3.66 -3.04
CA SER A 243 6.32 -2.84 -3.66
C SER A 243 5.76 -1.79 -2.70
N GLY A 244 5.28 -0.67 -3.25
CA GLY A 244 4.61 0.36 -2.45
C GLY A 244 3.39 -0.16 -1.68
N PRO A 245 2.49 -0.96 -2.29
CA PRO A 245 1.38 -1.60 -1.59
C PRO A 245 1.81 -2.50 -0.42
N ALA A 246 2.93 -3.23 -0.54
CA ALA A 246 3.46 -3.99 0.59
C ALA A 246 3.93 -3.06 1.73
N ALA A 247 4.60 -1.95 1.42
CA ALA A 247 4.96 -0.97 2.45
C ALA A 247 3.72 -0.37 3.14
N MET A 248 2.61 -0.19 2.40
CA MET A 248 1.33 0.27 2.98
C MET A 248 0.73 -0.78 3.93
N SER A 249 0.80 -2.08 3.60
CA SER A 249 0.31 -3.14 4.48
C SER A 249 1.10 -3.24 5.79
N TYR A 250 2.38 -2.86 5.80
CA TYR A 250 3.17 -2.80 7.03
C TYR A 250 2.78 -1.62 7.92
N VAL A 251 2.47 -0.45 7.33
CA VAL A 251 1.94 0.69 8.10
C VAL A 251 0.57 0.36 8.67
N ASP A 252 -0.29 -0.27 7.89
CA ASP A 252 -1.58 -0.78 8.31
C ASP A 252 -1.43 -1.74 9.51
N GLN A 253 -0.58 -2.77 9.39
CA GLN A 253 -0.28 -3.70 10.47
C GLN A 253 0.25 -3.00 11.74
N MET A 254 1.11 -1.99 11.58
CA MET A 254 1.61 -1.21 12.71
C MET A 254 0.47 -0.51 13.45
N LEU A 255 -0.42 0.14 12.71
CA LEU A 255 -1.56 0.86 13.29
C LEU A 255 -2.54 -0.07 14.01
N GLN A 256 -2.78 -1.27 13.48
CA GLN A 256 -3.65 -2.27 14.10
C GLN A 256 -3.17 -2.75 15.48
N GLN A 257 -1.91 -2.51 15.85
CA GLN A 257 -1.41 -2.84 17.19
C GLN A 257 -1.97 -1.89 18.27
N ASP A 258 -2.34 -0.67 17.88
CA ASP A 258 -2.80 0.38 18.78
C ASP A 258 -4.25 0.81 18.51
N PHE A 259 -4.83 0.48 17.34
CA PHE A 259 -6.16 0.90 16.91
C PHE A 259 -6.97 -0.28 16.39
N PRO A 260 -8.27 -0.38 16.73
CA PRO A 260 -9.14 -1.43 16.21
C PRO A 260 -9.39 -1.25 14.71
N LEU A 261 -9.72 -2.34 13.99
CA LEU A 261 -9.98 -2.32 12.56
C LEU A 261 -11.07 -1.32 12.15
N GLY A 262 -12.11 -1.18 12.97
CA GLY A 262 -13.21 -0.23 12.74
C GLY A 262 -12.75 1.23 12.65
N SER A 263 -11.62 1.58 13.26
CA SER A 263 -11.09 2.95 13.23
C SER A 263 -10.62 3.41 11.86
N PHE A 264 -10.43 2.50 10.92
CA PHE A 264 -10.10 2.84 9.53
C PHE A 264 -11.30 3.32 8.72
N ASN A 265 -12.53 2.96 9.12
CA ASN A 265 -13.75 3.40 8.46
C ASN A 265 -13.89 4.93 8.57
N GLY A 266 -14.06 5.61 7.44
CA GLY A 266 -13.99 7.07 7.36
C GLY A 266 -12.57 7.64 7.42
N GLY A 267 -11.57 6.79 7.61
CA GLY A 267 -10.16 7.16 7.75
C GLY A 267 -9.40 7.26 6.43
N ARG A 268 -8.12 7.59 6.56
CA ARG A 268 -7.22 7.83 5.43
C ARG A 268 -5.80 7.39 5.75
N LEU A 269 -5.09 6.88 4.75
CA LEU A 269 -3.64 6.64 4.80
C LEU A 269 -2.98 7.17 3.54
N LEU A 270 -2.03 8.09 3.68
CA LEU A 270 -1.15 8.54 2.62
C LEU A 270 0.26 8.05 2.89
N LEU A 271 0.82 7.23 2.00
CA LEU A 271 2.22 6.81 2.04
C LEU A 271 3.01 7.43 0.87
N ARG A 272 4.18 7.96 1.18
CA ARG A 272 5.18 8.43 0.20
C ARG A 272 6.43 7.58 0.30
N ALA A 273 6.85 6.98 -0.82
CA ALA A 273 8.13 6.29 -0.93
C ALA A 273 9.27 7.33 -1.04
N ILE A 274 10.31 7.17 -0.24
CA ILE A 274 11.47 8.07 -0.20
C ILE A 274 12.71 7.35 -0.72
N GLU A 275 13.19 6.33 0.01
CA GLU A 275 14.29 5.48 -0.43
C GLU A 275 13.80 4.04 -0.71
N PRO A 276 14.50 3.29 -1.59
CA PRO A 276 14.11 1.92 -1.88
C PRO A 276 14.16 1.02 -0.64
N PHE A 277 13.09 0.28 -0.42
CA PHE A 277 13.06 -0.83 0.53
C PHE A 277 13.50 -2.09 -0.21
N ARG A 278 14.60 -2.71 0.19
CA ARG A 278 15.30 -3.76 -0.56
C ARG A 278 15.24 -5.11 0.15
N PRO A 279 15.42 -6.22 -0.58
CA PRO A 279 15.73 -7.51 0.04
C PRO A 279 16.93 -7.38 0.98
N GLY A 280 16.87 -8.00 2.15
CA GLY A 280 17.87 -7.90 3.22
C GLY A 280 17.73 -6.68 4.13
N ASP A 281 16.87 -5.72 3.80
CA ASP A 281 16.58 -4.61 4.71
C ASP A 281 15.69 -5.05 5.86
N THR A 282 16.02 -4.52 7.04
CA THR A 282 15.12 -4.52 8.21
C THR A 282 14.64 -3.09 8.42
N VAL A 283 13.35 -2.85 8.16
CA VAL A 283 12.73 -1.54 8.34
C VAL A 283 11.95 -1.53 9.65
N THR A 284 12.22 -0.53 10.47
CA THR A 284 11.45 -0.20 11.66
C THR A 284 10.44 0.89 11.31
N PHE A 285 9.16 0.56 11.42
CA PHE A 285 8.05 1.51 11.35
C PHE A 285 7.77 2.01 12.75
N TRP A 286 7.72 3.33 12.90
CA TRP A 286 7.43 3.99 14.15
C TRP A 286 6.73 5.32 13.90
N GLY A 287 5.98 5.81 14.86
CA GLY A 287 5.24 7.05 14.71
C GLY A 287 4.56 7.49 16.01
N GLU A 288 3.81 8.55 15.88
CA GLU A 288 3.10 9.21 16.98
C GLU A 288 1.83 9.88 16.47
N PRO A 289 0.79 10.04 17.30
CA PRO A 289 -0.29 10.96 17.02
C PRO A 289 0.22 12.39 16.91
N THR A 290 -0.20 13.09 15.86
CA THR A 290 0.18 14.51 15.61
C THR A 290 -0.95 15.48 15.89
N ALA A 291 -2.19 14.99 15.87
CA ALA A 291 -3.38 15.74 16.25
C ALA A 291 -4.45 14.79 16.79
N THR A 292 -5.26 15.29 17.69
CA THR A 292 -6.46 14.63 18.20
C THR A 292 -7.55 15.67 18.32
N GLN A 293 -8.70 15.45 17.73
CA GLN A 293 -9.82 16.39 17.76
C GLN A 293 -11.16 15.65 17.78
N PRO A 294 -12.21 16.24 18.41
CA PRO A 294 -13.56 15.69 18.31
C PRO A 294 -14.00 15.62 16.84
N TRP A 295 -14.77 14.60 16.48
CA TRP A 295 -15.38 14.52 15.16
C TRP A 295 -16.56 15.51 15.11
N GLU A 296 -16.43 16.55 14.26
CA GLU A 296 -17.51 17.52 14.08
C GLU A 296 -18.64 16.91 13.22
N GLY A 297 -19.83 16.76 13.79
CA GLY A 297 -21.07 16.39 13.07
C GLY A 297 -21.75 15.09 13.48
N PHE A 298 -21.18 14.32 14.40
CA PHE A 298 -21.79 13.12 14.98
C PHE A 298 -21.77 13.14 16.52
N GLU A 299 -22.43 12.17 17.14
CA GLU A 299 -22.58 12.09 18.60
C GLU A 299 -21.25 12.27 19.32
N SER A 300 -21.27 12.88 20.49
CA SER A 300 -20.15 13.45 21.26
C SER A 300 -19.01 12.49 21.64
N SER A 301 -19.00 11.27 21.15
CA SER A 301 -18.08 10.20 21.51
C SER A 301 -17.00 9.89 20.47
N GLN A 302 -17.15 10.36 19.22
CA GLN A 302 -16.15 10.05 18.17
C GLN A 302 -14.98 11.04 18.18
N ARG A 303 -13.77 10.52 17.94
CA ARG A 303 -12.53 11.31 17.84
C ARG A 303 -11.81 11.01 16.55
N VAL A 304 -11.23 12.04 15.95
CA VAL A 304 -10.29 11.93 14.83
C VAL A 304 -8.87 11.94 15.41
N ILE A 305 -8.08 10.94 15.04
CA ILE A 305 -6.65 10.90 15.37
C ILE A 305 -5.85 10.97 14.08
N GLU A 306 -4.97 11.95 14.00
CA GLU A 306 -3.96 12.02 12.94
C GLU A 306 -2.64 11.49 13.46
N CYS A 307 -1.98 10.60 12.71
CA CYS A 307 -0.68 10.06 13.06
C CYS A 307 0.31 10.25 11.92
N ARG A 308 1.58 10.41 12.29
CA ARG A 308 2.70 10.37 11.35
C ARG A 308 3.59 9.19 11.63
N ILE A 309 3.84 8.38 10.59
CA ILE A 309 4.64 7.17 10.67
C ILE A 309 5.84 7.30 9.73
N LYS A 310 6.98 6.80 10.15
CA LYS A 310 8.23 6.74 9.37
C LYS A 310 8.72 5.30 9.34
N GLY A 311 9.10 4.82 8.16
CA GLY A 311 9.85 3.58 7.99
C GLY A 311 11.33 3.89 7.82
N ILE A 312 12.18 3.39 8.71
CA ILE A 312 13.63 3.62 8.70
C ILE A 312 14.33 2.27 8.66
N ASN A 313 15.25 2.08 7.69
CA ASN A 313 16.00 0.83 7.59
C ASN A 313 17.16 0.76 8.60
N GLN A 314 17.82 -0.38 8.67
CA GLN A 314 18.94 -0.63 9.58
C GLN A 314 20.16 0.28 9.34
N ARG A 315 20.24 0.93 8.18
CA ARG A 315 21.29 1.90 7.85
C ARG A 315 20.93 3.32 8.27
N GLY A 316 19.67 3.54 8.69
CA GLY A 316 19.14 4.83 9.04
C GLY A 316 18.56 5.61 7.87
N ASP A 317 18.38 4.98 6.71
CA ASP A 317 17.75 5.63 5.57
C ASP A 317 16.23 5.67 5.77
N LEU A 318 15.63 6.82 5.48
CA LEU A 318 14.18 6.99 5.51
C LEU A 318 13.58 6.34 4.26
N VAL A 319 12.91 5.21 4.44
CA VAL A 319 12.31 4.42 3.35
C VAL A 319 10.97 5.00 2.91
N ASN A 320 10.13 5.35 3.87
CA ASN A 320 8.84 5.97 3.61
C ASN A 320 8.40 6.88 4.75
N VAL A 321 7.42 7.74 4.43
CA VAL A 321 6.67 8.55 5.39
C VAL A 321 5.19 8.36 5.11
N SER A 322 4.41 8.17 6.16
CA SER A 322 2.97 8.05 6.08
C SER A 322 2.29 9.06 7.00
N ASP A 323 1.21 9.64 6.49
CA ASP A 323 0.26 10.44 7.27
C ASP A 323 -1.06 9.67 7.26
N THR A 324 -1.66 9.45 8.43
CA THR A 324 -2.92 8.73 8.55
C THR A 324 -3.92 9.51 9.38
N THR A 325 -5.20 9.30 9.07
CA THR A 325 -6.33 9.77 9.87
C THR A 325 -7.17 8.56 10.22
N LEU A 326 -7.46 8.38 11.49
CA LEU A 326 -8.29 7.29 12.02
C LEU A 326 -9.48 7.88 12.79
N ILE A 327 -10.61 7.18 12.76
CA ILE A 327 -11.83 7.56 13.47
C ILE A 327 -12.00 6.59 14.63
N LEU A 328 -11.89 7.08 15.86
CA LEU A 328 -12.19 6.29 17.05
C LEU A 328 -13.62 6.53 17.48
N GLU A 329 -14.38 5.46 17.56
CA GLU A 329 -15.66 5.49 18.29
C GLU A 329 -15.37 5.60 19.78
N GLY A 330 -16.10 6.46 20.47
CA GLY A 330 -15.91 6.65 21.90
C GLY A 330 -16.25 5.37 22.62
N LEU A 331 -15.30 4.88 23.41
CA LEU A 331 -15.61 3.94 24.46
C LEU A 331 -16.47 4.71 25.45
N GLU A 332 -17.73 4.32 25.63
CA GLU A 332 -18.46 4.69 26.83
C GLU A 332 -17.57 4.23 27.99
N ALA A 333 -17.19 5.20 28.83
CA ALA A 333 -16.50 4.86 30.08
C ALA A 333 -17.51 4.08 30.93
N ASP A 334 -17.42 2.77 30.90
CA ASP A 334 -18.06 1.94 31.93
C ASP A 334 -17.43 2.34 33.28
N TYR A 335 -18.18 3.15 34.02
CA TYR A 335 -17.91 3.48 35.43
C TYR A 335 -18.26 2.30 36.33
#